data_4fdcaab7c2516155a6a1aa3e580c0f25
#
_entry.id   4fdcaab7c2516155a6a1aa3e580c0f25
#
_cell.length_a   1.000
_cell.length_b   1.000
_cell.length_c   1.000
_cell.angle_alpha   90.00
_cell.angle_beta   90.00
_cell.angle_gamma   90.00
#
_symmetry.space_group_name_H-M   'P 1'
#
loop_
_entity.id
_entity.type
_entity.pdbx_description
1 polymer ?
#
loop_
_entity_poly.entity_id
_entity_poly.type
_entity_poly.pdbx_seq_one_letter_code
_entity_poly.pdbx_strand_id
1 'polypeptide(L)'
;MLEKFRLAKEAEVRELLRLRDAGHVHAPWDRPRPGFGAALTRSESSGIIAEYKRASPSKGDINLGVTPAEACTGYARAGACALSILTESRYFKGDLSFLTE
;
A
#
# COMPACT_ATOMS: atom_id res chain seq x y z
N MET A 1 2.04 20.71 -0.12
CA MET A 1 2.26 19.23 -0.13
C MET A 1 1.18 18.49 -0.94
N LEU A 2 -0.08 18.72 -0.65
CA LEU A 2 -1.19 18.05 -1.36
C LEU A 2 -1.20 18.34 -2.86
N GLU A 3 -0.93 19.58 -3.27
CA GLU A 3 -0.90 19.96 -4.69
C GLU A 3 0.14 19.16 -5.48
N LYS A 4 1.32 18.92 -4.90
CA LYS A 4 2.38 18.12 -5.49
C LYS A 4 1.92 16.67 -5.76
N PHE A 5 1.18 16.08 -4.82
CA PHE A 5 0.61 14.74 -5.00
C PHE A 5 -0.51 14.74 -6.05
N ARG A 6 -1.37 15.75 -6.02
CA ARG A 6 -2.45 15.89 -7.01
C ARG A 6 -1.91 15.91 -8.43
N LEU A 7 -0.90 16.73 -8.70
CA LEU A 7 -0.29 16.82 -10.03
C LEU A 7 0.35 15.50 -10.47
N ALA A 8 1.03 14.80 -9.55
CA ALA A 8 1.58 13.48 -9.85
C ALA A 8 0.49 12.47 -10.18
N LYS A 9 -0.61 12.47 -9.43
CA LYS A 9 -1.74 11.55 -9.66
C LYS A 9 -2.51 11.86 -10.94
N GLU A 10 -2.62 13.10 -11.35
CA GLU A 10 -3.24 13.43 -12.63
C GLU A 10 -2.54 12.75 -13.82
N ALA A 11 -1.21 12.70 -13.81
CA ALA A 11 -0.45 12.01 -14.84
C ALA A 11 -0.68 10.49 -14.81
N GLU A 12 -0.68 9.89 -13.62
CA GLU A 12 -0.97 8.46 -13.44
C GLU A 12 -2.39 8.11 -13.91
N VAL A 13 -3.37 8.91 -13.54
CA VAL A 13 -4.78 8.69 -13.93
C VAL A 13 -4.93 8.76 -15.45
N ARG A 14 -4.29 9.73 -16.11
CA ARG A 14 -4.31 9.81 -17.57
C ARG A 14 -3.76 8.54 -18.21
N GLU A 15 -2.65 8.01 -17.71
CA GLU A 15 -2.09 6.77 -18.24
C GLU A 15 -2.99 5.57 -17.97
N LEU A 16 -3.59 5.46 -16.78
CA LEU A 16 -4.54 4.40 -16.46
C LEU A 16 -5.78 4.45 -17.36
N LEU A 17 -6.29 5.63 -17.65
CA LEU A 17 -7.42 5.81 -18.58
C LEU A 17 -7.05 5.39 -20.01
N ARG A 18 -5.84 5.73 -20.46
CA ARG A 18 -5.32 5.30 -21.76
C ARG A 18 -5.22 3.77 -21.85
N LEU A 19 -4.68 3.13 -20.82
CA LEU A 19 -4.57 1.67 -20.74
C LEU A 19 -5.95 1.00 -20.74
N ARG A 20 -6.90 1.55 -19.97
CA ARG A 20 -8.28 1.06 -19.95
C ARG A 20 -8.90 1.14 -21.35
N ASP A 21 -8.79 2.27 -22.05
CA ASP A 21 -9.37 2.47 -23.35
C ASP A 21 -8.72 1.59 -24.43
N ALA A 22 -7.46 1.18 -24.21
CA ALA A 22 -6.75 0.20 -25.03
C ALA A 22 -7.07 -1.27 -24.67
N GLY A 23 -7.98 -1.53 -23.71
CA GLY A 23 -8.39 -2.86 -23.30
C GLY A 23 -7.49 -3.50 -22.22
N HIS A 24 -6.54 -2.78 -21.67
CA HIS A 24 -5.67 -3.26 -20.58
C HIS A 24 -6.32 -2.98 -19.22
N VAL A 25 -7.23 -3.85 -18.82
CA VAL A 25 -7.92 -3.77 -17.52
C VAL A 25 -7.54 -5.00 -16.70
N HIS A 26 -7.16 -4.81 -15.46
CA HIS A 26 -6.89 -5.91 -14.54
C HIS A 26 -8.16 -6.70 -14.26
N ALA A 27 -8.02 -8.03 -14.19
CA ALA A 27 -9.11 -8.89 -13.77
C ALA A 27 -9.58 -8.52 -12.36
N PRO A 28 -10.89 -8.57 -12.08
CA PRO A 28 -11.40 -8.39 -10.74
C PRO A 28 -10.82 -9.42 -9.77
N TRP A 29 -10.65 -9.02 -8.51
CA TRP A 29 -10.27 -9.96 -7.45
C TRP A 29 -11.39 -10.98 -7.25
N ASP A 30 -11.09 -12.25 -7.46
CA ASP A 30 -12.06 -13.35 -7.46
C ASP A 30 -12.08 -14.18 -6.16
N ARG A 31 -11.25 -13.82 -5.17
CA ARG A 31 -11.15 -14.51 -3.89
C ARG A 31 -11.88 -13.75 -2.79
N PRO A 32 -12.35 -14.44 -1.75
CA PRO A 32 -12.87 -13.77 -0.57
C PRO A 32 -11.83 -12.80 0.01
N ARG A 33 -12.29 -11.60 0.36
CA ARG A 33 -11.42 -10.58 0.98
C ARG A 33 -11.50 -10.72 2.50
N PRO A 34 -10.37 -10.60 3.23
CA PRO A 34 -10.41 -10.48 4.67
C PRO A 34 -11.26 -9.29 5.10
N GLY A 35 -11.99 -9.43 6.18
CA GLY A 35 -12.81 -8.36 6.74
C GLY A 35 -11.94 -7.32 7.45
N PHE A 36 -11.53 -6.26 6.76
CA PHE A 36 -10.69 -5.21 7.33
C PHE A 36 -11.32 -4.54 8.55
N GLY A 37 -12.60 -4.14 8.43
CA GLY A 37 -13.33 -3.53 9.56
C GLY A 37 -13.44 -4.48 10.75
N ALA A 38 -13.75 -5.75 10.51
CA ALA A 38 -13.83 -6.76 11.56
C ALA A 38 -12.47 -7.00 12.25
N ALA A 39 -11.38 -6.99 11.50
CA ALA A 39 -10.04 -7.10 12.05
C ALA A 39 -9.71 -5.98 13.04
N LEU A 40 -10.23 -4.76 12.80
CA LEU A 40 -10.02 -3.61 13.68
C LEU A 40 -10.93 -3.63 14.91
N THR A 41 -12.15 -4.16 14.79
CA THR A 41 -13.20 -3.96 15.80
C THR A 41 -13.55 -5.18 16.64
N ARG A 42 -13.10 -6.39 16.27
CA ARG A 42 -13.31 -7.58 17.11
C ARG A 42 -12.69 -7.40 18.51
N SER A 43 -13.25 -8.05 19.52
CA SER A 43 -12.90 -7.83 20.94
C SER A 43 -11.44 -8.06 21.27
N GLU A 44 -10.75 -8.97 20.57
CA GLU A 44 -9.34 -9.31 20.82
C GLU A 44 -8.37 -8.55 19.92
N SER A 45 -8.88 -7.62 19.09
CA SER A 45 -8.05 -6.85 18.18
C SER A 45 -7.17 -5.85 18.94
N SER A 46 -5.92 -5.71 18.49
CA SER A 46 -5.04 -4.64 18.98
C SER A 46 -5.51 -3.24 18.54
N GLY A 47 -6.33 -3.16 17.48
CA GLY A 47 -6.72 -1.90 16.84
C GLY A 47 -5.58 -1.18 16.14
N ILE A 48 -4.43 -1.84 15.93
CA ILE A 48 -3.23 -1.23 15.34
C ILE A 48 -3.12 -1.61 13.87
N ILE A 49 -3.06 -0.59 13.02
CA ILE A 49 -2.66 -0.72 11.61
C ILE A 49 -1.17 -0.39 11.54
N ALA A 50 -0.34 -1.36 11.18
CA ALA A 50 1.09 -1.13 10.98
C ALA A 50 1.37 -0.84 9.50
N GLU A 51 2.17 0.20 9.23
CA GLU A 51 2.42 0.67 7.87
C GLU A 51 3.86 0.46 7.43
N TYR A 52 4.04 -0.19 6.28
CA TYR A 52 5.30 -0.30 5.58
C TYR A 52 5.48 0.89 4.63
N LYS A 53 6.56 1.63 4.84
CA LYS A 53 6.90 2.83 4.08
C LYS A 53 8.42 2.91 3.89
N ARG A 54 8.89 2.95 2.65
CA ARG A 54 10.33 2.99 2.34
C ARG A 54 10.91 4.40 2.38
N ALA A 55 10.12 5.37 1.97
CA ALA A 55 10.52 6.76 1.87
C ALA A 55 9.31 7.68 2.04
N SER A 56 9.55 8.95 2.30
CA SER A 56 8.52 9.98 2.29
C SER A 56 9.10 11.32 1.84
N PRO A 57 8.26 12.26 1.34
CA PRO A 57 8.73 13.59 0.94
C PRO A 57 9.37 14.38 2.07
N SER A 58 8.94 14.16 3.32
CA SER A 58 9.45 14.90 4.48
C SER A 58 10.73 14.32 5.06
N LYS A 59 10.92 13.00 4.97
CA LYS A 59 12.06 12.29 5.59
C LYS A 59 13.05 11.72 4.59
N GLY A 60 12.73 11.71 3.28
CA GLY A 60 13.55 10.99 2.30
C GLY A 60 13.48 9.48 2.55
N ASP A 61 14.59 8.80 2.33
CA ASP A 61 14.67 7.36 2.56
C ASP A 61 14.59 7.04 4.05
N ILE A 62 13.72 6.11 4.41
CA ILE A 62 13.51 5.65 5.78
C ILE A 62 14.30 4.37 6.01
N ASN A 63 13.97 3.30 5.27
CA ASN A 63 14.73 2.06 5.28
C ASN A 63 14.48 1.29 3.98
N LEU A 64 15.45 1.29 3.09
CA LEU A 64 15.38 0.59 1.81
C LEU A 64 15.85 -0.88 1.90
N GLY A 65 16.46 -1.27 3.01
CA GLY A 65 17.03 -2.59 3.20
C GLY A 65 16.06 -3.64 3.72
N VAL A 66 14.89 -3.24 4.22
CA VAL A 66 13.85 -4.15 4.73
C VAL A 66 12.82 -4.38 3.66
N THR A 67 12.55 -5.64 3.34
CA THR A 67 11.51 -6.01 2.37
C THR A 67 10.10 -5.86 2.98
N PRO A 68 9.05 -5.69 2.15
CA PRO A 68 7.67 -5.68 2.63
C PRO A 68 7.32 -6.96 3.40
N ALA A 69 7.73 -8.13 2.90
CA ALA A 69 7.47 -9.41 3.53
C ALA A 69 8.09 -9.50 4.94
N GLU A 70 9.35 -9.08 5.09
CA GLU A 70 10.01 -9.05 6.41
C GLU A 70 9.30 -8.12 7.39
N ALA A 71 9.00 -6.90 6.96
CA ALA A 71 8.33 -5.92 7.81
C ALA A 71 6.92 -6.39 8.22
N CYS A 72 6.12 -6.83 7.26
CA CYS A 72 4.74 -7.27 7.51
C CYS A 72 4.68 -8.51 8.40
N THR A 73 5.59 -9.46 8.21
CA THR A 73 5.73 -10.62 9.09
C THR A 73 6.04 -10.19 10.53
N GLY A 74 6.97 -9.26 10.71
CA GLY A 74 7.31 -8.69 12.00
C GLY A 74 6.13 -7.97 12.66
N TYR A 75 5.42 -7.15 11.92
CA TYR A 75 4.25 -6.42 12.41
C TYR A 75 3.12 -7.38 12.84
N ALA A 76 2.84 -8.39 12.03
CA ALA A 76 1.82 -9.39 12.36
C ALA A 76 2.17 -10.17 13.62
N ARG A 77 3.42 -10.61 13.76
CA ARG A 77 3.92 -11.27 14.96
C ARG A 77 3.86 -10.39 16.21
N ALA A 78 4.07 -9.10 16.05
CA ALA A 78 3.98 -8.14 17.13
C ALA A 78 2.54 -7.76 17.53
N GLY A 79 1.53 -8.23 16.79
CA GLY A 79 0.12 -8.05 17.13
C GLY A 79 -0.62 -6.99 16.33
N ALA A 80 -0.07 -6.49 15.21
CA ALA A 80 -0.83 -5.64 14.31
C ALA A 80 -2.04 -6.41 13.77
N CYS A 81 -3.22 -5.78 13.78
CA CYS A 81 -4.45 -6.40 13.29
C CYS A 81 -4.70 -6.14 11.80
N ALA A 82 -4.02 -5.17 11.23
CA ALA A 82 -4.06 -4.86 9.81
C ALA A 82 -2.73 -4.25 9.35
N LEU A 83 -2.48 -4.33 8.05
CA LEU A 83 -1.25 -3.88 7.43
C LEU A 83 -1.57 -2.86 6.34
N SER A 84 -0.77 -1.82 6.25
CA SER A 84 -0.79 -0.84 5.17
C SER A 84 0.55 -0.86 4.44
N ILE A 85 0.52 -0.91 3.13
CA ILE A 85 1.75 -0.92 2.31
C ILE A 85 1.69 0.24 1.33
N LEU A 86 2.66 1.15 1.41
CA LEU A 86 2.79 2.26 0.47
C LEU A 86 3.32 1.73 -0.87
N THR A 87 2.47 1.78 -1.89
CA THR A 87 2.79 1.31 -3.25
C THR A 87 3.12 2.44 -4.22
N GLU A 88 2.95 3.69 -3.82
CA GLU A 88 3.26 4.83 -4.65
C GLU A 88 4.77 4.93 -4.90
N SER A 89 5.17 5.01 -6.19
CA SER A 89 6.57 4.86 -6.59
C SER A 89 7.39 6.15 -6.49
N ARG A 90 6.77 7.29 -6.78
CA ARG A 90 7.50 8.56 -6.95
C ARG A 90 7.99 9.15 -5.64
N TYR A 91 7.14 9.21 -4.64
CA TYR A 91 7.43 9.88 -3.37
C TYR A 91 7.72 8.92 -2.22
N PHE A 92 7.16 7.73 -2.28
CA PHE A 92 7.28 6.73 -1.22
C PHE A 92 8.14 5.54 -1.61
N LYS A 93 8.67 5.52 -2.84
CA LYS A 93 9.49 4.43 -3.40
C LYS A 93 8.85 3.06 -3.25
N GLY A 94 7.52 3.02 -3.36
CA GLY A 94 6.75 1.79 -3.33
C GLY A 94 6.63 1.14 -4.69
N ASP A 95 5.99 -0.02 -4.71
CA ASP A 95 5.66 -0.76 -5.93
C ASP A 95 4.42 -1.62 -5.67
N LEU A 96 3.57 -1.79 -6.70
CA LEU A 96 2.38 -2.64 -6.58
C LEU A 96 2.72 -4.11 -6.33
N SER A 97 3.89 -4.58 -6.79
CA SER A 97 4.35 -5.94 -6.53
C SER A 97 4.50 -6.27 -5.04
N PHE A 98 4.68 -5.25 -4.19
CA PHE A 98 4.75 -5.43 -2.74
C PHE A 98 3.49 -6.07 -2.14
N LEU A 99 2.36 -6.00 -2.84
CA LEU A 99 1.11 -6.61 -2.40
C LEU A 99 1.04 -8.12 -2.69
N THR A 100 1.99 -8.67 -3.45
CA THR A 100 2.03 -10.07 -3.86
C THR A 100 3.19 -10.86 -3.23
N GLU A 101 4.00 -10.23 -2.41
CA GLU A 101 5.11 -10.86 -1.66
C GLU A 101 4.64 -11.59 -0.35
#